data_65143e6b002974cde462c1652c6fc1dd
#
_entry.id   65143e6b002974cde462c1652c6fc1dd
#
_cell.length_a   1.000
_cell.length_b   1.000
_cell.length_c   1.000
_cell.angle_alpha   90.00
_cell.angle_beta   90.00
_cell.angle_gamma   90.00
#
_symmetry.space_group_name_H-M   'P 1'
#
loop_
_entity.id
_entity.type
_entity.pdbx_description
1 polymer ?
#
loop_
_entity_poly.entity_id
_entity_poly.type
_entity_poly.pdbx_seq_one_letter_code
_entity_poly.pdbx_strand_id
1 'polypeptide(L)'
;LPSDAENIAFISGAVFSAMGVAQFLSSSPLGKLVDRIGPRKVLIYSMIYVGLLNIPQAYVDSVYALGFIRFLQGFGLGGMLPALNTYLSSKTPKEYTGQVFSYNQSCLFFGYFLGAIGGSSLMALLGFTTLFWVSGGLFILSALWIAFKLK
;
A
#
# COMPACT_ATOMS: atom_id res chain seq x y z
N LEU A 1 20.62 20.59 17.39
CA LEU A 1 20.10 21.96 17.23
C LEU A 1 18.66 21.88 16.74
N PRO A 2 17.76 22.80 17.15
CA PRO A 2 16.32 22.72 16.78
C PRO A 2 16.08 22.71 15.26
N SER A 3 16.91 23.40 14.49
CA SER A 3 16.81 23.49 13.02
C SER A 3 16.92 22.15 12.29
N ASP A 4 17.71 21.23 12.80
CA ASP A 4 17.92 19.95 12.10
C ASP A 4 16.75 18.98 12.34
N ALA A 5 16.17 19.00 13.54
CA ALA A 5 14.99 18.19 13.86
C ALA A 5 13.74 18.69 13.11
N GLU A 6 13.56 20.02 12.99
CA GLU A 6 12.46 20.61 12.22
C GLU A 6 12.56 20.28 10.73
N ASN A 7 13.78 20.36 10.17
CA ASN A 7 14.02 19.99 8.78
C ASN A 7 13.75 18.50 8.52
N ILE A 8 14.16 17.61 9.42
CA ILE A 8 13.90 16.16 9.31
C ILE A 8 12.39 15.88 9.37
N ALA A 9 11.66 16.51 10.29
CA ALA A 9 10.22 16.35 10.43
C ALA A 9 9.49 16.85 9.17
N PHE A 10 9.86 18.01 8.64
CA PHE A 10 9.29 18.56 7.40
C PHE A 10 9.54 17.65 6.20
N ILE A 11 10.78 17.18 6.01
CA ILE A 11 11.16 16.30 4.91
C ILE A 11 10.41 14.96 5.00
N SER A 12 10.32 14.39 6.20
CA SER A 12 9.57 13.15 6.43
C SER A 12 8.08 13.32 6.09
N GLY A 13 7.49 14.44 6.52
CA GLY A 13 6.12 14.81 6.18
C GLY A 13 5.91 14.98 4.67
N ALA A 14 6.84 15.63 3.98
CA ALA A 14 6.79 15.81 2.52
C ALA A 14 6.86 14.47 1.76
N VAL A 15 7.71 13.55 2.18
CA VAL A 15 7.81 12.20 1.59
C VAL A 15 6.51 11.41 1.78
N PHE A 16 5.91 11.47 2.97
CA PHE A 16 4.61 10.85 3.22
C PHE A 16 3.49 11.49 2.39
N SER A 17 3.47 12.82 2.32
CA SER A 17 2.47 13.57 1.55
C SER A 17 2.56 13.27 0.05
N ALA A 18 3.76 13.10 -0.50
CA ALA A 18 3.94 12.74 -1.90
C ALA A 18 3.22 11.44 -2.28
N MET A 19 3.31 10.41 -1.42
CA MET A 19 2.58 9.15 -1.61
C MET A 19 1.06 9.38 -1.55
N GLY A 20 0.58 10.15 -0.57
CA GLY A 20 -0.84 10.46 -0.42
C GLY A 20 -1.43 11.23 -1.61
N VAL A 21 -0.69 12.22 -2.13
CA VAL A 21 -1.09 12.98 -3.33
C VAL A 21 -1.20 12.06 -4.54
N ALA A 22 -0.21 11.20 -4.77
CA ALA A 22 -0.23 10.24 -5.87
C ALA A 22 -1.42 9.26 -5.74
N GLN A 23 -1.68 8.77 -4.53
CA GLN A 23 -2.82 7.91 -4.24
C GLN A 23 -4.15 8.62 -4.53
N PHE A 24 -4.30 9.87 -4.11
CA PHE A 24 -5.48 10.68 -4.39
C PHE A 24 -5.69 10.87 -5.90
N LEU A 25 -4.66 11.28 -6.63
CA LEU A 25 -4.73 11.50 -8.08
C LEU A 25 -5.03 10.22 -8.86
N SER A 26 -4.51 9.07 -8.41
CA SER A 26 -4.65 7.79 -9.10
C SER A 26 -5.93 7.04 -8.76
N SER A 27 -6.57 7.32 -7.63
CA SER A 27 -7.74 6.56 -7.18
C SER A 27 -8.92 6.63 -8.17
N SER A 28 -9.21 7.81 -8.74
CA SER A 28 -10.30 7.98 -9.70
C SER A 28 -10.03 7.28 -11.05
N PRO A 29 -8.88 7.47 -11.72
CA PRO A 29 -8.60 6.76 -12.98
C PRO A 29 -8.45 5.23 -12.77
N LEU A 30 -7.87 4.79 -11.67
CA LEU A 30 -7.75 3.37 -11.37
C LEU A 30 -9.10 2.76 -10.96
N GLY A 31 -10.01 3.52 -10.34
CA GLY A 31 -11.40 3.10 -10.15
C GLY A 31 -12.09 2.79 -11.48
N LYS A 32 -11.98 3.67 -12.48
CA LYS A 32 -12.49 3.40 -13.84
C LYS A 32 -11.84 2.18 -14.49
N LEU A 33 -10.56 1.93 -14.21
CA LEU A 33 -9.87 0.75 -14.70
C LEU A 33 -10.41 -0.53 -14.04
N VAL A 34 -10.74 -0.47 -12.74
CA VAL A 34 -11.42 -1.56 -12.02
C VAL A 34 -12.72 -1.97 -12.72
N ASP A 35 -13.52 -0.98 -13.15
CA ASP A 35 -14.77 -1.24 -13.86
C ASP A 35 -14.55 -1.88 -15.24
N ARG A 36 -13.42 -1.57 -15.90
CA ARG A 36 -13.12 -2.07 -17.26
C ARG A 36 -12.50 -3.46 -17.28
N ILE A 37 -11.46 -3.71 -16.46
CA ILE A 37 -10.69 -4.96 -16.52
C ILE A 37 -10.97 -5.91 -15.35
N GLY A 38 -11.80 -5.47 -14.41
CA GLY A 38 -12.24 -6.22 -13.24
C GLY A 38 -11.37 -5.99 -12.01
N PRO A 39 -11.99 -6.03 -10.81
CA PRO A 39 -11.33 -5.70 -9.55
C PRO A 39 -10.16 -6.62 -9.19
N ARG A 40 -10.28 -7.92 -9.48
CA ARG A 40 -9.24 -8.90 -9.19
C ARG A 40 -7.93 -8.60 -9.91
N LYS A 41 -7.99 -8.27 -11.19
CA LYS A 41 -6.79 -7.98 -11.99
C LYS A 41 -6.10 -6.72 -11.50
N VAL A 42 -6.87 -5.65 -11.27
CA VAL A 42 -6.32 -4.39 -10.76
C VAL A 42 -5.68 -4.61 -9.40
N LEU A 43 -6.32 -5.35 -8.49
CA LEU A 43 -5.77 -5.66 -7.18
C LEU A 43 -4.41 -6.38 -7.28
N ILE A 44 -4.33 -7.45 -8.09
CA ILE A 44 -3.09 -8.22 -8.28
C ILE A 44 -1.98 -7.34 -8.87
N TYR A 45 -2.28 -6.59 -9.94
CA TYR A 45 -1.28 -5.73 -10.58
C TYR A 45 -0.81 -4.61 -9.65
N SER A 46 -1.71 -3.98 -8.90
CA SER A 46 -1.36 -2.97 -7.91
C SER A 46 -0.45 -3.53 -6.81
N MET A 47 -0.76 -4.72 -6.30
CA MET A 47 0.06 -5.37 -5.26
C MET A 47 1.45 -5.75 -5.77
N ILE A 48 1.56 -6.30 -6.97
CA ILE A 48 2.86 -6.62 -7.59
C ILE A 48 3.66 -5.33 -7.82
N TYR A 49 3.03 -4.29 -8.35
CA TYR A 49 3.66 -3.00 -8.60
C TYR A 49 4.20 -2.37 -7.31
N VAL A 50 3.39 -2.32 -6.26
CA VAL A 50 3.79 -1.81 -4.94
C VAL A 50 4.90 -2.67 -4.34
N GLY A 51 4.79 -3.99 -4.43
CA GLY A 51 5.80 -4.94 -3.95
C GLY A 51 7.16 -4.75 -4.63
N LEU A 52 7.17 -4.59 -5.96
CA LEU A 52 8.39 -4.35 -6.73
C LEU A 52 9.05 -3.00 -6.39
N LEU A 53 8.25 -1.95 -6.14
CA LEU A 53 8.77 -0.64 -5.75
C LEU A 53 9.36 -0.61 -4.33
N ASN A 54 9.10 -1.61 -3.48
CA ASN A 54 9.80 -1.73 -2.21
C ASN A 54 11.28 -2.12 -2.38
N ILE A 55 11.63 -2.84 -3.45
CA ILE A 55 13.01 -3.29 -3.68
C ILE A 55 13.98 -2.10 -3.82
N PRO A 56 13.77 -1.15 -4.74
CA PRO A 56 14.68 0.00 -4.85
C PRO A 56 14.71 0.87 -3.60
N GLN A 57 13.61 0.94 -2.84
CA GLN A 57 13.59 1.70 -1.57
C GLN A 57 14.59 1.18 -0.53
N ALA A 58 14.94 -0.11 -0.59
CA ALA A 58 15.92 -0.72 0.31
C ALA A 58 17.36 -0.20 0.11
N TYR A 59 17.64 0.40 -1.04
CA TYR A 59 19.00 0.81 -1.47
C TYR A 59 19.12 2.31 -1.73
N VAL A 60 18.08 3.09 -1.42
CA VAL A 60 18.10 4.53 -1.67
C VAL A 60 18.74 5.26 -0.53
N ASP A 61 19.80 6.03 -0.84
CA ASP A 61 20.53 6.88 0.12
C ASP A 61 20.05 8.34 0.08
N SER A 62 19.22 8.72 -0.90
CA SER A 62 18.71 10.08 -1.06
C SER A 62 17.24 10.19 -0.67
N VAL A 63 16.93 11.16 0.18
CA VAL A 63 15.55 11.46 0.59
C VAL A 63 14.66 11.86 -0.60
N TYR A 64 15.23 12.56 -1.58
CA TYR A 64 14.49 12.94 -2.79
C TYR A 64 14.15 11.73 -3.66
N ALA A 65 15.08 10.79 -3.81
CA ALA A 65 14.85 9.55 -4.53
C ALA A 65 13.82 8.67 -3.78
N LEU A 66 13.89 8.61 -2.46
CA LEU A 66 12.87 7.94 -1.64
C LEU A 66 11.49 8.57 -1.84
N GLY A 67 11.39 9.89 -1.79
CA GLY A 67 10.15 10.62 -2.05
C GLY A 67 9.56 10.34 -3.43
N PHE A 68 10.40 10.28 -4.45
CA PHE A 68 9.98 9.95 -5.81
C PHE A 68 9.45 8.50 -5.92
N ILE A 69 10.15 7.53 -5.34
CA ILE A 69 9.68 6.14 -5.34
C ILE A 69 8.38 6.00 -4.53
N ARG A 70 8.26 6.70 -3.41
CA ARG A 70 7.01 6.77 -2.62
C ARG A 70 5.86 7.39 -3.41
N PHE A 71 6.14 8.42 -4.18
CA PHE A 71 5.15 9.01 -5.09
C PHE A 71 4.67 7.98 -6.12
N LEU A 72 5.60 7.28 -6.78
CA LEU A 72 5.25 6.20 -7.72
C LEU A 72 4.45 5.07 -7.02
N GLN A 73 4.83 4.69 -5.81
CA GLN A 73 4.13 3.67 -5.02
C GLN A 73 2.69 4.08 -4.71
N GLY A 74 2.45 5.38 -4.48
CA GLY A 74 1.12 5.94 -4.27
C GLY A 74 0.14 5.65 -5.41
N PHE A 75 0.62 5.64 -6.66
CA PHE A 75 -0.23 5.27 -7.80
C PHE A 75 -0.76 3.83 -7.69
N GLY A 76 0.08 2.88 -7.30
CA GLY A 76 -0.36 1.50 -7.09
C GLY A 76 -1.37 1.37 -5.94
N LEU A 77 -1.11 2.03 -4.83
CA LEU A 77 -1.98 2.02 -3.65
C LEU A 77 -3.36 2.64 -3.94
N GLY A 78 -3.42 3.67 -4.79
CA GLY A 78 -4.67 4.31 -5.17
C GLY A 78 -5.67 3.38 -5.87
N GLY A 79 -5.21 2.32 -6.52
CA GLY A 79 -6.06 1.30 -7.15
C GLY A 79 -6.51 0.18 -6.21
N MET A 80 -5.80 -0.05 -5.12
CA MET A 80 -6.05 -1.21 -4.25
C MET A 80 -7.39 -1.12 -3.50
N LEU A 81 -7.69 0.02 -2.89
CA LEU A 81 -8.94 0.21 -2.13
C LEU A 81 -10.19 0.13 -3.01
N PRO A 82 -10.29 0.85 -4.15
CA PRO A 82 -11.44 0.72 -5.03
C PRO A 82 -11.56 -0.70 -5.61
N ALA A 83 -10.46 -1.35 -5.95
CA ALA A 83 -10.49 -2.74 -6.43
C ALA A 83 -11.00 -3.70 -5.35
N LEU A 84 -10.52 -3.58 -4.12
CA LEU A 84 -10.96 -4.41 -3.00
C LEU A 84 -12.46 -4.19 -2.69
N ASN A 85 -12.88 -2.95 -2.61
CA ASN A 85 -14.28 -2.60 -2.31
C ASN A 85 -15.23 -3.10 -3.41
N THR A 86 -14.87 -2.95 -4.68
CA THR A 86 -15.66 -3.46 -5.81
C THR A 86 -15.69 -4.99 -5.77
N TYR A 87 -14.59 -5.66 -5.46
CA TYR A 87 -14.57 -7.11 -5.35
C TYR A 87 -15.48 -7.60 -4.22
N LEU A 88 -15.38 -7.02 -3.03
CA LEU A 88 -16.22 -7.35 -1.88
C LEU A 88 -17.70 -7.11 -2.20
N SER A 89 -18.04 -5.96 -2.77
CA SER A 89 -19.42 -5.63 -3.16
C SER A 89 -19.98 -6.63 -4.17
N SER A 90 -19.18 -7.09 -5.13
CA SER A 90 -19.62 -8.03 -6.16
C SER A 90 -19.88 -9.45 -5.64
N LYS A 91 -19.28 -9.82 -4.51
CA LYS A 91 -19.39 -11.15 -3.91
C LYS A 91 -20.31 -11.23 -2.70
N THR A 92 -20.77 -10.08 -2.21
CA THR A 92 -21.56 -9.98 -0.98
C THR A 92 -23.03 -9.73 -1.32
N PRO A 93 -23.98 -10.53 -0.80
CA PRO A 93 -25.40 -10.23 -0.86
C PRO A 93 -25.71 -8.87 -0.23
N LYS A 94 -26.67 -8.13 -0.78
CA LYS A 94 -27.00 -6.77 -0.32
C LYS A 94 -27.31 -6.68 1.17
N GLU A 95 -27.91 -7.73 1.74
CA GLU A 95 -28.28 -7.83 3.16
C GLU A 95 -27.07 -7.80 4.09
N TYR A 96 -25.91 -8.31 3.67
CA TYR A 96 -24.69 -8.45 4.47
C TYR A 96 -23.60 -7.43 4.13
N THR A 97 -23.87 -6.53 3.17
CA THR A 97 -22.87 -5.56 2.71
C THR A 97 -22.24 -4.76 3.84
N GLY A 98 -23.06 -4.24 4.76
CA GLY A 98 -22.56 -3.47 5.91
C GLY A 98 -21.64 -4.27 6.82
N GLN A 99 -21.99 -5.53 7.12
CA GLN A 99 -21.16 -6.42 7.94
C GLN A 99 -19.81 -6.71 7.29
N VAL A 100 -19.82 -7.07 6.00
CA VAL A 100 -18.58 -7.40 5.28
C VAL A 100 -17.65 -6.20 5.20
N PHE A 101 -18.18 -5.01 4.93
CA PHE A 101 -17.36 -3.78 4.93
C PHE A 101 -16.85 -3.43 6.32
N SER A 102 -17.62 -3.64 7.38
CA SER A 102 -17.16 -3.45 8.77
C SER A 102 -16.03 -4.40 9.13
N TYR A 103 -16.14 -5.68 8.78
CA TYR A 103 -15.04 -6.64 8.97
C TYR A 103 -13.79 -6.27 8.16
N ASN A 104 -13.97 -5.88 6.90
CA ASN A 104 -12.86 -5.40 6.09
C ASN A 104 -12.14 -4.20 6.73
N GLN A 105 -12.91 -3.24 7.23
CA GLN A 105 -12.34 -2.06 7.90
C GLN A 105 -11.61 -2.43 9.20
N SER A 106 -12.16 -3.35 9.98
CA SER A 106 -11.51 -3.88 11.19
C SER A 106 -10.19 -4.57 10.85
N CYS A 107 -10.16 -5.39 9.81
CA CYS A 107 -8.93 -6.03 9.33
C CYS A 107 -7.89 -5.00 8.87
N LEU A 108 -8.30 -3.92 8.18
CA LEU A 108 -7.41 -2.84 7.78
C LEU A 108 -6.78 -2.13 8.99
N PHE A 109 -7.58 -1.76 9.98
CA PHE A 109 -7.06 -1.12 11.19
C PHE A 109 -6.15 -2.05 12.00
N PHE A 110 -6.52 -3.32 12.11
CA PHE A 110 -5.67 -4.32 12.73
C PHE A 110 -4.35 -4.50 11.99
N GLY A 111 -4.40 -4.49 10.65
CA GLY A 111 -3.21 -4.50 9.80
C GLY A 111 -2.31 -3.27 10.01
N TYR A 112 -2.88 -2.07 10.14
CA TYR A 112 -2.12 -0.86 10.47
C TYR A 112 -1.46 -0.95 11.85
N PHE A 113 -2.18 -1.46 12.85
CA PHE A 113 -1.63 -1.68 14.18
C PHE A 113 -0.46 -2.67 14.17
N LEU A 114 -0.64 -3.85 13.57
CA LEU A 114 0.41 -4.85 13.46
C LEU A 114 1.58 -4.36 12.60
N GLY A 115 1.29 -3.63 11.53
CA GLY A 115 2.30 -3.05 10.65
C GLY A 115 3.17 -2.01 11.36
N ALA A 116 2.57 -1.17 12.21
CA ALA A 116 3.32 -0.18 12.98
C ALA A 116 4.25 -0.84 14.00
N ILE A 117 3.75 -1.80 14.78
CA ILE A 117 4.57 -2.50 15.80
C ILE A 117 5.57 -3.44 15.12
N GLY A 118 5.12 -4.28 14.20
CA GLY A 118 5.98 -5.24 13.52
C GLY A 118 7.03 -4.57 12.64
N GLY A 119 6.66 -3.50 11.93
CA GLY A 119 7.58 -2.73 11.09
C GLY A 119 8.65 -2.01 11.91
N SER A 120 8.29 -1.37 13.02
CA SER A 120 9.25 -0.73 13.90
C SER A 120 10.19 -1.74 14.57
N SER A 121 9.67 -2.89 14.99
CA SER A 121 10.47 -3.98 15.58
C SER A 121 11.44 -4.59 14.55
N LEU A 122 10.98 -4.85 13.33
CA LEU A 122 11.82 -5.34 12.24
C LEU A 122 12.94 -4.35 11.89
N MET A 123 12.59 -3.06 11.83
CA MET A 123 13.56 -2.00 11.56
C MET A 123 14.63 -1.92 12.65
N ALA A 124 14.23 -2.03 13.93
CA ALA A 124 15.13 -1.98 15.07
C ALA A 124 16.06 -3.20 15.14
N LEU A 125 15.57 -4.40 14.81
CA LEU A 125 16.33 -5.64 14.94
C LEU A 125 17.16 -5.98 13.71
N LEU A 126 16.63 -5.75 12.52
CA LEU A 126 17.19 -6.25 11.24
C LEU A 126 17.55 -5.13 10.25
N GLY A 127 17.28 -3.89 10.61
CA GLY A 127 17.61 -2.72 9.82
C GLY A 127 16.60 -2.35 8.73
N PHE A 128 16.84 -1.19 8.13
CA PHE A 128 15.96 -0.55 7.16
C PHE A 128 15.77 -1.36 5.87
N THR A 129 16.86 -1.91 5.35
CA THR A 129 16.87 -2.71 4.12
C THR A 129 15.98 -3.94 4.23
N THR A 130 16.08 -4.66 5.35
CA THR A 130 15.30 -5.88 5.60
C THR A 130 13.81 -5.59 5.68
N LEU A 131 13.43 -4.45 6.26
CA LEU A 131 12.03 -4.02 6.33
C LEU A 131 11.39 -3.93 4.94
N PHE A 132 12.09 -3.32 3.96
CA PHE A 132 11.57 -3.20 2.59
C PHE A 132 11.52 -4.53 1.85
N TRP A 133 12.50 -5.41 2.05
CA TRP A 133 12.46 -6.76 1.47
C TRP A 133 11.30 -7.58 2.00
N VAL A 134 11.08 -7.57 3.31
CA VAL A 134 9.96 -8.28 3.94
C VAL A 134 8.62 -7.70 3.47
N SER A 135 8.48 -6.38 3.46
CA SER A 135 7.25 -5.72 3.00
C SER A 135 6.96 -6.00 1.52
N GLY A 136 7.98 -5.89 0.66
CA GLY A 136 7.85 -6.21 -0.77
C GLY A 136 7.48 -7.66 -1.01
N GLY A 137 8.13 -8.57 -0.30
CA GLY A 137 7.84 -10.01 -0.33
C GLY A 137 6.41 -10.33 0.08
N LEU A 138 5.92 -9.72 1.16
CA LEU A 138 4.54 -9.88 1.62
C LEU A 138 3.51 -9.39 0.60
N PHE A 139 3.76 -8.27 -0.08
CA PHE A 139 2.90 -7.79 -1.15
C PHE A 139 2.85 -8.76 -2.33
N ILE A 140 3.99 -9.28 -2.76
CA ILE A 140 4.09 -10.24 -3.88
C ILE A 140 3.42 -11.57 -3.49
N LEU A 141 3.70 -12.11 -2.30
CA LEU A 141 3.06 -13.33 -1.82
C LEU A 141 1.55 -13.20 -1.73
N SER A 142 1.06 -12.05 -1.23
CA SER A 142 -0.38 -11.77 -1.17
C SER A 142 -1.00 -11.68 -2.57
N ALA A 143 -0.30 -11.06 -3.54
CA ALA A 143 -0.75 -11.01 -4.93
C ALA A 143 -0.84 -12.40 -5.55
N LEU A 144 0.16 -13.26 -5.32
CA LEU A 144 0.15 -14.65 -5.79
C LEU A 144 -0.97 -15.45 -5.13
N TRP A 145 -1.17 -15.30 -3.82
CA TRP A 145 -2.27 -15.94 -3.11
C TRP A 145 -3.63 -15.60 -3.71
N ILE A 146 -3.86 -14.31 -3.97
CA ILE A 146 -5.08 -13.83 -4.63
C ILE A 146 -5.21 -14.40 -6.05
N ALA A 147 -4.11 -14.47 -6.79
CA ALA A 147 -4.10 -15.01 -8.15
C ALA A 147 -4.49 -16.50 -8.19
N PHE A 148 -4.07 -17.29 -7.20
CA PHE A 148 -4.38 -18.73 -7.16
C PHE A 148 -5.73 -19.06 -6.53
N LYS A 149 -6.14 -18.34 -5.49
CA LYS A 149 -7.34 -18.67 -4.70
C LYS A 149 -8.63 -18.02 -5.21
N LEU A 150 -8.55 -16.80 -5.72
CA LEU A 150 -9.72 -16.08 -6.20
C LEU A 150 -9.91 -16.38 -7.70
N LYS A 151 -10.60 -17.45 -8.00
CA LYS A 151 -11.11 -17.72 -9.36
C LYS A 151 -12.42 -17.00 -9.61
#